data_e22cac35c769c35400eb3fa82b70b845
#
_entry.id   e22cac35c769c35400eb3fa82b70b845
#
_cell.length_a   1.000
_cell.length_b   1.000
_cell.length_c   1.000
_cell.angle_alpha   90.00
_cell.angle_beta   90.00
_cell.angle_gamma   90.00
#
_symmetry.space_group_name_H-M   'P 1'
#
loop_
_entity.id
_entity.type
_entity.pdbx_description
1 polymer ?
#
loop_
_entity_poly.entity_id
_entity_poly.type
_entity_poly.pdbx_seq_one_letter_code
_entity_poly.pdbx_strand_id
1 'polypeptide(L)'
;ELFMQLSTGMLLPQLVVSRLFSEEIDTADDHEITRSKHLLAGIKGVEVDFARCCNPIYGDTIVGHLSRQGLVVHRHKCYSLQAIRTDTPYQIIHLDWKSDQSLQNQPDALRFPAMLRIYASLNEEQISQVIYEMRVLNIGVEQTHIKTDTKSDQSSKVGTTTLHIVVRSRSHLAEGIEKLRTLLGYPNIMRLYQ
;
A
#
# COMPACT_ATOMS: atom_id res chain seq x y z
N GLU A 1 -20.28 11.94 25.48
CA GLU A 1 -18.90 11.79 24.96
C GLU A 1 -18.88 11.92 23.43
N LEU A 2 -19.79 11.23 22.69
CA LEU A 2 -19.91 11.31 21.23
C LEU A 2 -20.17 12.73 20.72
N PHE A 3 -21.09 13.47 21.36
CA PHE A 3 -21.41 14.86 20.98
C PHE A 3 -20.25 15.82 21.20
N MET A 4 -19.46 15.61 22.24
CA MET A 4 -18.26 16.40 22.50
C MET A 4 -17.19 16.16 21.42
N GLN A 5 -17.02 14.91 20.98
CA GLN A 5 -16.07 14.57 19.92
C GLN A 5 -16.50 15.10 18.56
N LEU A 6 -17.80 15.18 18.27
CA LEU A 6 -18.35 15.79 17.07
C LEU A 6 -18.17 17.33 17.09
N SER A 7 -18.45 17.98 18.22
CA SER A 7 -18.38 19.45 18.34
C SER A 7 -16.94 19.98 18.34
N THR A 8 -15.98 19.19 18.78
CA THR A 8 -14.55 19.53 18.76
C THR A 8 -13.86 19.19 17.45
N GLY A 9 -14.59 18.63 16.46
CA GLY A 9 -14.02 18.19 15.18
C GLY A 9 -13.08 16.98 15.30
N MET A 10 -13.11 16.29 16.43
CA MET A 10 -12.33 15.06 16.67
C MET A 10 -12.91 13.85 15.94
N LEU A 11 -14.20 13.88 15.64
CA LEU A 11 -14.89 12.90 14.80
C LEU A 11 -15.54 13.59 13.62
N LEU A 12 -15.29 13.09 12.41
CA LEU A 12 -15.96 13.60 11.22
C LEU A 12 -17.45 13.20 11.27
N PRO A 13 -18.38 14.15 11.21
CA PRO A 13 -19.82 13.88 11.24
C PRO A 13 -20.24 12.83 10.20
N GLN A 14 -19.63 12.87 9.01
CA GLN A 14 -19.89 11.93 7.92
C GLN A 14 -19.58 10.49 8.29
N LEU A 15 -18.56 10.23 9.11
CA LEU A 15 -18.22 8.89 9.60
C LEU A 15 -19.23 8.34 10.60
N VAL A 16 -19.78 9.21 11.43
CA VAL A 16 -20.84 8.85 12.39
C VAL A 16 -22.13 8.58 11.62
N VAL A 17 -22.48 9.42 10.68
CA VAL A 17 -23.66 9.27 9.82
C VAL A 17 -23.54 8.00 8.97
N SER A 18 -22.40 7.72 8.34
CA SER A 18 -22.23 6.50 7.54
C SER A 18 -22.26 5.21 8.35
N ARG A 19 -21.92 5.26 9.65
CA ARG A 19 -22.07 4.11 10.57
C ARG A 19 -23.49 3.92 11.10
N LEU A 20 -24.23 5.02 11.26
CA LEU A 20 -25.60 4.98 11.80
C LEU A 20 -26.66 4.71 10.72
N PHE A 21 -26.40 5.17 9.51
CA PHE A 21 -27.31 5.06 8.38
C PHE A 21 -26.65 4.30 7.24
N SER A 22 -26.70 2.98 7.29
CA SER A 22 -26.17 2.09 6.24
C SER A 22 -27.09 1.96 5.02
N GLU A 23 -27.96 2.93 4.76
CA GLU A 23 -28.82 2.96 3.57
C GLU A 23 -28.21 3.83 2.46
N GLU A 24 -28.39 3.36 1.25
CA GLU A 24 -27.78 3.77 -0.01
C GLU A 24 -28.02 5.24 -0.35
N ILE A 25 -26.93 5.97 -0.66
CA ILE A 25 -26.99 7.14 -1.54
C ILE A 25 -25.90 6.94 -2.59
N ASP A 26 -26.29 6.43 -3.73
CA ASP A 26 -25.49 6.48 -4.96
C ASP A 26 -25.57 7.89 -5.55
N THR A 27 -24.47 8.65 -5.51
CA THR A 27 -24.28 9.82 -6.38
C THR A 27 -23.04 9.59 -7.22
N ALA A 28 -23.27 9.48 -8.52
CA ALA A 28 -22.26 9.40 -9.55
C ALA A 28 -21.53 10.76 -9.67
N ASP A 29 -20.23 10.73 -9.62
CA ASP A 29 -19.23 11.41 -10.42
C ASP A 29 -17.92 11.59 -9.61
N ASP A 30 -16.95 10.75 -9.91
CA ASP A 30 -15.52 11.09 -9.91
C ASP A 30 -14.67 9.82 -10.16
N HIS A 31 -14.15 9.66 -11.35
CA HIS A 31 -13.56 8.40 -11.81
C HIS A 31 -12.23 7.99 -11.17
N GLU A 32 -11.55 8.82 -10.42
CA GLU A 32 -10.24 8.49 -9.82
C GLU A 32 -10.28 8.35 -8.28
N ILE A 33 -11.10 9.12 -7.61
CA ILE A 33 -11.32 9.05 -6.13
C ILE A 33 -12.23 7.86 -5.77
N THR A 34 -13.05 7.43 -6.68
CA THR A 34 -14.06 6.37 -6.48
C THR A 34 -13.44 4.98 -6.28
N ARG A 35 -12.23 4.71 -6.80
CA ARG A 35 -11.58 3.39 -6.72
C ARG A 35 -11.24 2.97 -5.30
N SER A 36 -10.80 3.87 -4.44
CA SER A 36 -10.37 3.57 -3.06
C SER A 36 -11.53 3.22 -2.14
N LYS A 37 -12.69 3.85 -2.35
CA LYS A 37 -13.90 3.68 -1.49
C LYS A 37 -14.50 2.28 -1.59
N HIS A 38 -14.39 1.64 -2.75
CA HIS A 38 -14.96 0.31 -2.98
C HIS A 38 -14.13 -0.84 -2.38
N LEU A 39 -12.89 -0.58 -1.97
CA LEU A 39 -11.96 -1.59 -1.49
C LEU A 39 -12.09 -1.89 0.01
N LEU A 40 -12.71 -0.99 0.78
CA LEU A 40 -12.80 -1.10 2.23
C LEU A 40 -14.21 -1.52 2.67
N ALA A 41 -14.27 -2.41 3.67
CA ALA A 41 -15.52 -2.84 4.24
C ALA A 41 -16.10 -1.74 5.15
N GLY A 42 -17.42 -1.45 5.00
CA GLY A 42 -18.15 -0.57 5.90
C GLY A 42 -17.84 0.92 5.79
N ILE A 43 -17.07 1.37 4.80
CA ILE A 43 -16.76 2.78 4.58
C ILE A 43 -17.57 3.31 3.39
N LYS A 44 -18.48 4.26 3.69
CA LYS A 44 -19.27 4.96 2.67
C LYS A 44 -19.20 6.47 2.93
N GLY A 45 -19.20 7.28 1.89
CA GLY A 45 -19.33 8.75 1.98
C GLY A 45 -18.15 9.50 2.60
N VAL A 46 -17.00 8.85 2.78
CA VAL A 46 -15.78 9.47 3.30
C VAL A 46 -14.69 9.41 2.24
N GLU A 47 -13.91 10.49 2.11
CA GLU A 47 -12.71 10.48 1.28
C GLU A 47 -11.68 9.54 1.89
N VAL A 48 -11.12 8.66 1.06
CA VAL A 48 -10.17 7.64 1.50
C VAL A 48 -8.89 7.75 0.71
N ASP A 49 -7.78 7.99 1.43
CA ASP A 49 -6.44 8.01 0.89
C ASP A 49 -5.59 6.85 1.41
N PHE A 50 -4.65 6.39 0.60
CA PHE A 50 -3.64 5.42 1.00
C PHE A 50 -2.33 6.11 1.39
N ALA A 51 -1.86 5.84 2.60
CA ALA A 51 -0.67 6.49 3.17
C ALA A 51 0.61 6.17 2.38
N ARG A 52 1.28 7.19 1.88
CA ARG A 52 2.54 7.05 1.13
C ARG A 52 3.70 6.52 1.98
N CYS A 53 3.70 6.78 3.29
CA CYS A 53 4.74 6.33 4.23
C CYS A 53 4.84 4.80 4.35
N CYS A 54 3.80 4.06 4.02
CA CYS A 54 3.78 2.60 4.15
C CYS A 54 3.16 1.88 2.95
N ASN A 55 2.58 2.61 2.00
CA ASN A 55 2.00 2.09 0.75
C ASN A 55 1.23 0.79 0.98
N PRO A 56 0.08 0.80 1.70
CA PRO A 56 -0.68 -0.40 1.96
C PRO A 56 -1.19 -0.99 0.66
N ILE A 57 -1.11 -2.31 0.52
CA ILE A 57 -1.62 -3.05 -0.64
C ILE A 57 -2.71 -4.02 -0.20
N TYR A 58 -3.58 -4.40 -1.11
CA TYR A 58 -4.66 -5.34 -0.84
C TYR A 58 -4.13 -6.63 -0.19
N GLY A 59 -4.71 -7.02 0.94
CA GLY A 59 -4.29 -8.16 1.76
C GLY A 59 -3.26 -7.84 2.86
N ASP A 60 -2.77 -6.59 2.97
CA ASP A 60 -2.05 -6.14 4.16
C ASP A 60 -3.04 -5.97 5.33
N THR A 61 -2.59 -6.17 6.57
CA THR A 61 -3.36 -5.76 7.75
C THR A 61 -3.33 -4.24 7.85
N ILE A 62 -4.50 -3.62 7.81
CA ILE A 62 -4.65 -2.17 7.70
C ILE A 62 -5.34 -1.55 8.92
N VAL A 63 -5.15 -0.27 9.09
CA VAL A 63 -5.88 0.59 10.01
C VAL A 63 -6.15 1.94 9.35
N GLY A 64 -7.22 2.58 9.73
CA GLY A 64 -7.55 3.94 9.31
C GLY A 64 -7.09 4.96 10.34
N HIS A 65 -6.49 6.03 9.88
CA HIS A 65 -6.24 7.23 10.66
C HIS A 65 -7.24 8.30 10.23
N LEU A 66 -8.07 8.73 11.15
CA LEU A 66 -9.01 9.81 10.95
C LEU A 66 -8.30 11.17 11.02
N SER A 67 -8.22 11.86 9.91
CA SER A 67 -7.68 13.21 9.82
C SER A 67 -8.78 14.22 9.53
N ARG A 68 -8.45 15.52 9.58
CA ARG A 68 -9.38 16.59 9.18
C ARG A 68 -9.73 16.55 7.69
N GLN A 69 -8.90 15.92 6.87
CA GLN A 69 -9.05 15.82 5.42
C GLN A 69 -9.76 14.53 4.98
N GLY A 70 -9.97 13.58 5.88
CA GLY A 70 -10.59 12.31 5.57
C GLY A 70 -9.94 11.13 6.28
N LEU A 71 -10.15 9.95 5.74
CA LEU A 71 -9.63 8.69 6.24
C LEU A 71 -8.36 8.31 5.49
N VAL A 72 -7.23 8.26 6.20
CA VAL A 72 -5.96 7.80 5.65
C VAL A 72 -5.71 6.36 6.06
N VAL A 73 -5.58 5.47 5.08
CA VAL A 73 -5.35 4.03 5.30
C VAL A 73 -3.86 3.76 5.44
N HIS A 74 -3.47 3.18 6.55
CA HIS A 74 -2.10 2.75 6.82
C HIS A 74 -2.03 1.24 7.02
N ARG A 75 -0.84 0.68 6.87
CA ARG A 75 -0.57 -0.66 7.39
C ARG A 75 -0.59 -0.64 8.92
N HIS A 76 -1.09 -1.72 9.51
CA HIS A 76 -1.19 -1.84 10.97
C HIS A 76 0.14 -1.56 11.69
N LYS A 77 1.28 -2.03 11.15
CA LYS A 77 2.63 -1.83 11.71
C LYS A 77 3.36 -0.63 11.11
N CYS A 78 2.64 0.41 10.67
CA CYS A 78 3.27 1.62 10.14
C CYS A 78 3.95 2.42 11.26
N TYR A 79 5.22 2.79 11.06
CA TYR A 79 5.97 3.58 12.03
C TYR A 79 5.37 4.97 12.26
N SER A 80 4.90 5.61 11.19
CA SER A 80 4.28 6.95 11.27
C SER A 80 3.02 7.01 12.14
N LEU A 81 2.39 5.86 12.43
CA LEU A 81 1.24 5.79 13.34
C LEU A 81 1.62 5.71 14.81
N GLN A 82 2.91 5.54 15.14
CA GLN A 82 3.33 5.27 16.51
C GLN A 82 3.01 6.45 17.45
N ALA A 83 3.31 7.67 17.04
CA ALA A 83 2.96 8.89 17.77
C ALA A 83 1.43 9.06 17.88
N ILE A 84 0.70 8.88 16.77
CA ILE A 84 -0.77 9.01 16.76
C ILE A 84 -1.43 8.01 17.69
N ARG A 85 -0.93 6.78 17.80
CA ARG A 85 -1.44 5.76 18.72
C ARG A 85 -1.26 6.14 20.18
N THR A 86 -0.18 6.86 20.49
CA THR A 86 0.11 7.31 21.84
C THR A 86 -0.68 8.56 22.20
N ASP A 87 -0.69 9.56 21.31
CA ASP A 87 -1.23 10.87 21.60
C ASP A 87 -2.74 10.97 21.36
N THR A 88 -3.23 10.32 20.29
CA THR A 88 -4.63 10.38 19.85
C THR A 88 -5.16 9.02 19.41
N PRO A 89 -5.21 8.00 20.29
CA PRO A 89 -5.59 6.64 19.93
C PRO A 89 -7.02 6.52 19.36
N TYR A 90 -7.91 7.45 19.71
CA TYR A 90 -9.29 7.50 19.21
C TYR A 90 -9.40 7.87 17.73
N GLN A 91 -8.32 8.40 17.12
CA GLN A 91 -8.25 8.68 15.68
C GLN A 91 -7.88 7.43 14.86
N ILE A 92 -7.54 6.32 15.51
CA ILE A 92 -7.22 5.06 14.84
C ILE A 92 -8.45 4.16 14.86
N ILE A 93 -8.86 3.73 13.68
CA ILE A 93 -9.96 2.79 13.49
C ILE A 93 -9.48 1.51 12.84
N HIS A 94 -10.08 0.37 13.21
CA HIS A 94 -9.85 -0.89 12.53
C HIS A 94 -10.54 -0.87 11.16
N LEU A 95 -9.83 -1.35 10.16
CA LEU A 95 -10.33 -1.47 8.80
C LEU A 95 -10.06 -2.86 8.27
N ASP A 96 -11.00 -3.34 7.47
CA ASP A 96 -10.85 -4.57 6.71
C ASP A 96 -11.02 -4.29 5.22
N TRP A 97 -10.28 -5.05 4.39
CA TRP A 97 -10.52 -5.09 2.96
C TRP A 97 -11.86 -5.78 2.70
N LYS A 98 -12.60 -5.32 1.72
CA LYS A 98 -13.75 -6.10 1.25
C LYS A 98 -13.25 -7.42 0.68
N SER A 99 -13.86 -8.51 1.14
CA SER A 99 -13.73 -9.83 0.54
C SER A 99 -14.67 -9.89 -0.67
N ASP A 100 -14.29 -9.28 -1.79
CA ASP A 100 -15.20 -9.21 -2.92
C ASP A 100 -14.72 -10.11 -4.05
N GLN A 101 -15.52 -11.11 -4.40
CA GLN A 101 -15.32 -11.92 -5.60
C GLN A 101 -15.41 -11.05 -6.87
N SER A 102 -16.10 -9.91 -6.82
CA SER A 102 -16.18 -8.96 -7.93
C SER A 102 -14.84 -8.27 -8.20
N LEU A 103 -14.00 -8.07 -7.18
CA LEU A 103 -12.64 -7.51 -7.34
C LEU A 103 -11.68 -8.51 -7.98
N GLN A 104 -11.92 -9.81 -7.82
CA GLN A 104 -11.15 -10.85 -8.49
C GLN A 104 -11.43 -10.91 -10.00
N ASN A 105 -12.61 -10.48 -10.42
CA ASN A 105 -13.03 -10.47 -11.81
C ASN A 105 -12.61 -9.20 -12.58
N GLN A 106 -12.02 -8.20 -11.89
CA GLN A 106 -11.44 -6.99 -12.49
C GLN A 106 -9.96 -6.84 -12.14
N PRO A 107 -9.09 -7.69 -12.68
CA PRO A 107 -7.66 -7.70 -12.30
C PRO A 107 -6.94 -6.38 -12.58
N ASP A 108 -7.40 -5.58 -13.54
CA ASP A 108 -6.80 -4.30 -13.90
C ASP A 108 -7.24 -3.13 -13.01
N ALA A 109 -8.30 -3.31 -12.20
CA ALA A 109 -8.80 -2.26 -11.31
C ALA A 109 -7.94 -2.07 -10.04
N LEU A 110 -7.18 -3.10 -9.63
CA LEU A 110 -6.36 -3.08 -8.43
C LEU A 110 -4.88 -2.83 -8.78
N ARG A 111 -4.43 -1.60 -8.56
CA ARG A 111 -3.03 -1.21 -8.80
C ARG A 111 -2.48 -0.51 -7.57
N PHE A 112 -1.60 -1.17 -6.85
CA PHE A 112 -0.97 -0.65 -5.65
C PHE A 112 0.54 -0.48 -5.85
N PRO A 113 1.10 0.70 -5.57
CA PRO A 113 2.53 0.91 -5.63
C PRO A 113 3.24 0.16 -4.50
N ALA A 114 4.37 -0.44 -4.80
CA ALA A 114 5.24 -1.07 -3.82
C ALA A 114 6.70 -0.86 -4.21
N MET A 115 7.58 -0.85 -3.22
CA MET A 115 9.02 -0.78 -3.44
C MET A 115 9.69 -2.05 -2.94
N LEU A 116 10.56 -2.63 -3.77
CA LEU A 116 11.41 -3.75 -3.41
C LEU A 116 12.86 -3.31 -3.43
N ARG A 117 13.61 -3.68 -2.39
CA ARG A 117 15.05 -3.59 -2.36
C ARG A 117 15.65 -4.97 -2.50
N ILE A 118 16.49 -5.13 -3.50
CA ILE A 118 17.29 -6.32 -3.75
C ILE A 118 18.71 -6.00 -3.27
N TYR A 119 19.23 -6.79 -2.35
CA TYR A 119 20.60 -6.60 -1.85
C TYR A 119 21.60 -7.29 -2.80
N ALA A 120 21.59 -6.82 -4.03
CA ALA A 120 22.51 -7.18 -5.10
C ALA A 120 22.61 -6.04 -6.11
N SER A 121 23.78 -5.84 -6.69
CA SER A 121 23.95 -4.96 -7.84
C SER A 121 23.64 -5.77 -9.10
N LEU A 122 22.54 -5.43 -9.77
CA LEU A 122 22.14 -6.08 -11.00
C LEU A 122 22.80 -5.42 -12.21
N ASN A 123 23.28 -6.21 -13.16
CA ASN A 123 23.72 -5.72 -14.44
C ASN A 123 22.53 -5.49 -15.40
N GLU A 124 22.77 -4.90 -16.56
CA GLU A 124 21.72 -4.56 -17.54
C GLU A 124 20.93 -5.79 -18.02
N GLU A 125 21.62 -6.90 -18.21
CA GLU A 125 20.99 -8.16 -18.64
C GLU A 125 20.06 -8.71 -17.55
N GLN A 126 20.53 -8.75 -16.31
CA GLN A 126 19.70 -9.16 -15.16
C GLN A 126 18.50 -8.25 -14.95
N ILE A 127 18.64 -6.93 -15.13
CA ILE A 127 17.53 -5.98 -15.05
C ILE A 127 16.52 -6.25 -16.15
N SER A 128 16.98 -6.51 -17.38
CA SER A 128 16.11 -6.83 -18.51
C SER A 128 15.31 -8.12 -18.24
N GLN A 129 15.96 -9.16 -17.69
CA GLN A 129 15.31 -10.39 -17.28
C GLN A 129 14.30 -10.15 -16.15
N VAL A 130 14.64 -9.36 -15.13
CA VAL A 130 13.73 -8.99 -14.03
C VAL A 130 12.49 -8.30 -14.58
N ILE A 131 12.64 -7.32 -15.46
CA ILE A 131 11.51 -6.60 -16.05
C ILE A 131 10.63 -7.53 -16.86
N TYR A 132 11.24 -8.43 -17.64
CA TYR A 132 10.52 -9.42 -18.44
C TYR A 132 9.68 -10.35 -17.55
N GLU A 133 10.28 -10.96 -16.53
CA GLU A 133 9.60 -11.90 -15.63
C GLU A 133 8.51 -11.23 -14.80
N MET A 134 8.73 -9.99 -14.34
CA MET A 134 7.70 -9.20 -13.65
C MET A 134 6.51 -8.93 -14.59
N ARG A 135 6.77 -8.60 -15.85
CA ARG A 135 5.72 -8.37 -16.84
C ARG A 135 4.92 -9.65 -17.15
N VAL A 136 5.58 -10.81 -17.20
CA VAL A 136 4.90 -12.12 -17.37
C VAL A 136 3.92 -12.37 -16.22
N LEU A 137 4.25 -11.94 -15.01
CA LEU A 137 3.37 -12.00 -13.85
C LEU A 137 2.34 -10.84 -13.78
N ASN A 138 2.26 -9.95 -14.77
CA ASN A 138 1.47 -8.73 -14.75
C ASN A 138 1.83 -7.77 -13.61
N ILE A 139 3.08 -7.78 -13.16
CA ILE A 139 3.64 -6.78 -12.22
C ILE A 139 4.27 -5.67 -13.05
N GLY A 140 3.75 -4.45 -12.92
CA GLY A 140 4.32 -3.28 -13.56
C GLY A 140 5.63 -2.88 -12.86
N VAL A 141 6.72 -2.68 -13.63
CA VAL A 141 7.95 -2.07 -13.14
C VAL A 141 7.98 -0.64 -13.66
N GLU A 142 7.88 0.34 -12.77
CA GLU A 142 7.80 1.76 -13.12
C GLU A 142 9.19 2.40 -13.15
N GLN A 143 10.02 2.10 -12.13
CA GLN A 143 11.36 2.66 -12.00
C GLN A 143 12.33 1.64 -11.40
N THR A 144 13.59 1.75 -11.78
CA THR A 144 14.68 0.94 -11.24
C THR A 144 15.83 1.87 -10.83
N HIS A 145 16.25 1.78 -9.57
CA HIS A 145 17.39 2.53 -9.05
C HIS A 145 18.48 1.57 -8.57
N ILE A 146 19.67 1.70 -9.15
CA ILE A 146 20.84 0.93 -8.75
C ILE A 146 21.75 1.84 -7.91
N LYS A 147 22.08 1.41 -6.70
CA LYS A 147 23.10 2.04 -5.87
C LYS A 147 24.26 1.08 -5.72
N THR A 148 25.41 1.49 -6.18
CA THR A 148 26.68 0.78 -5.96
C THR A 148 27.43 1.52 -4.88
N ASP A 149 27.53 0.96 -3.68
CA ASP A 149 28.36 1.55 -2.62
C ASP A 149 29.85 1.30 -2.96
N THR A 150 30.50 2.32 -3.49
CA THR A 150 31.96 2.36 -3.64
C THR A 150 32.56 2.76 -2.28
N LYS A 151 32.58 1.86 -1.32
CA LYS A 151 33.48 2.02 -0.16
C LYS A 151 34.88 1.60 -0.60
N SER A 152 35.87 2.42 -0.27
CA SER A 152 37.26 2.36 -0.68
C SER A 152 38.08 1.16 -0.21
N ASP A 153 37.45 0.09 0.29
CA ASP A 153 38.11 -1.16 0.67
C ASP A 153 37.67 -2.30 -0.25
N GLN A 154 38.64 -2.93 -0.87
CA GLN A 154 38.58 -3.86 -2.00
C GLN A 154 37.88 -5.20 -1.74
N SER A 155 37.10 -5.42 -0.69
CA SER A 155 36.64 -6.77 -0.34
C SER A 155 35.14 -7.07 -0.43
N SER A 156 34.24 -6.11 -0.66
CA SER A 156 32.84 -6.46 -0.98
C SER A 156 32.06 -5.27 -1.56
N LYS A 157 31.87 -5.26 -2.87
CA LYS A 157 30.89 -4.39 -3.54
C LYS A 157 29.48 -4.92 -3.26
N VAL A 158 28.90 -4.51 -2.16
CA VAL A 158 27.48 -4.81 -1.89
C VAL A 158 26.64 -3.71 -2.54
N GLY A 159 26.27 -3.92 -3.77
CA GLY A 159 25.30 -3.04 -4.44
C GLY A 159 23.88 -3.34 -4.00
N THR A 160 23.00 -2.36 -4.13
CA THR A 160 21.55 -2.54 -3.91
C THR A 160 20.78 -2.05 -5.12
N THR A 161 19.78 -2.83 -5.54
CA THR A 161 18.85 -2.43 -6.60
C THR A 161 17.46 -2.21 -5.98
N THR A 162 16.87 -1.06 -6.22
CA THR A 162 15.52 -0.74 -5.77
C THR A 162 14.59 -0.71 -6.98
N LEU A 163 13.49 -1.47 -6.90
CA LEU A 163 12.45 -1.52 -7.92
C LEU A 163 11.19 -0.84 -7.39
N HIS A 164 10.64 0.09 -8.15
CA HIS A 164 9.30 0.63 -7.94
C HIS A 164 8.36 -0.18 -8.83
N ILE A 165 7.43 -0.86 -8.22
CA ILE A 165 6.54 -1.80 -8.89
C ILE A 165 5.08 -1.52 -8.56
N VAL A 166 4.20 -2.01 -9.41
CA VAL A 166 2.75 -1.97 -9.19
C VAL A 166 2.21 -3.39 -9.15
N VAL A 167 1.52 -3.70 -8.07
CA VAL A 167 0.97 -5.03 -7.79
C VAL A 167 -0.52 -4.95 -7.50
N ARG A 168 -1.22 -6.09 -7.64
CA ARG A 168 -2.66 -6.19 -7.33
C ARG A 168 -2.94 -6.49 -5.86
N SER A 169 -2.05 -7.26 -5.22
CA SER A 169 -2.26 -7.73 -3.84
C SER A 169 -0.95 -8.14 -3.19
N ARG A 170 -1.02 -8.45 -1.91
CA ARG A 170 0.08 -9.03 -1.14
C ARG A 170 0.51 -10.41 -1.66
N SER A 171 -0.43 -11.26 -2.06
CA SER A 171 -0.13 -12.57 -2.67
C SER A 171 0.58 -12.41 -4.00
N HIS A 172 0.12 -11.48 -4.84
CA HIS A 172 0.76 -11.15 -6.10
C HIS A 172 2.18 -10.60 -5.92
N LEU A 173 2.40 -9.77 -4.89
CA LEU A 173 3.75 -9.32 -4.52
C LEU A 173 4.64 -10.48 -4.08
N ALA A 174 4.11 -11.42 -3.28
CA ALA A 174 4.86 -12.57 -2.81
C ALA A 174 5.30 -13.47 -3.96
N GLU A 175 4.42 -13.71 -4.93
CA GLU A 175 4.73 -14.46 -6.17
C GLU A 175 5.88 -13.79 -6.94
N GLY A 176 5.81 -12.46 -7.12
CA GLY A 176 6.89 -11.69 -7.75
C GLY A 176 8.22 -11.82 -7.00
N ILE A 177 8.22 -11.74 -5.68
CA ILE A 177 9.43 -11.89 -4.85
C ILE A 177 10.03 -13.29 -5.00
N GLU A 178 9.23 -14.35 -4.98
CA GLU A 178 9.71 -15.72 -5.17
C GLU A 178 10.29 -15.93 -6.57
N LYS A 179 9.66 -15.37 -7.59
CA LYS A 179 10.19 -15.40 -8.95
C LYS A 179 11.56 -14.72 -9.05
N LEU A 180 11.69 -13.52 -8.44
CA LEU A 180 12.96 -12.80 -8.40
C LEU A 180 14.04 -13.55 -7.62
N ARG A 181 13.70 -14.19 -6.51
CA ARG A 181 14.63 -15.03 -5.75
C ARG A 181 15.19 -16.17 -6.59
N THR A 182 14.31 -16.89 -7.28
CA THR A 182 14.70 -17.98 -8.16
C THR A 182 15.58 -17.50 -9.31
N LEU A 183 15.20 -16.40 -9.96
CA LEU A 183 15.93 -15.83 -11.09
C LEU A 183 17.35 -15.37 -10.73
N LEU A 184 17.48 -14.71 -9.56
CA LEU A 184 18.71 -14.03 -9.15
C LEU A 184 19.60 -14.88 -8.21
N GLY A 185 19.26 -16.14 -7.97
CA GLY A 185 20.03 -17.04 -7.09
C GLY A 185 19.85 -16.72 -5.60
N TYR A 186 18.61 -16.48 -5.18
CA TYR A 186 18.21 -16.25 -3.78
C TYR A 186 18.83 -15.04 -3.07
N PRO A 187 18.89 -13.84 -3.68
CA PRO A 187 19.32 -12.65 -2.98
C PRO A 187 18.33 -12.30 -1.86
N ASN A 188 18.80 -11.51 -0.88
CA ASN A 188 17.90 -10.91 0.09
C ASN A 188 17.03 -9.84 -0.60
N ILE A 189 15.72 -10.03 -0.57
CA ILE A 189 14.74 -9.10 -1.17
C ILE A 189 13.78 -8.65 -0.08
N MET A 190 13.66 -7.35 0.11
CA MET A 190 12.79 -6.75 1.11
C MET A 190 11.84 -5.74 0.49
N ARG A 191 10.58 -5.74 0.95
CA ARG A 191 9.65 -4.64 0.68
C ARG A 191 10.06 -3.44 1.53
N LEU A 192 10.27 -2.30 0.88
CA LEU A 192 10.58 -1.04 1.56
C LEU A 192 9.30 -0.29 1.95
N TYR A 193 9.43 0.45 3.02
CA TYR A 193 8.47 1.44 3.50
C TYR A 193 9.22 2.77 3.64
N GLN A 194 8.58 3.85 3.22
CA GLN A 194 9.13 5.21 3.35
C GLN A 194 9.00 5.72 4.77
#